data_81268311b355d335db8d10a567863f55
#
_entry.id   81268311b355d335db8d10a567863f55
#
_cell.length_a   1.000
_cell.length_b   1.000
_cell.length_c   1.000
_cell.angle_alpha   90.00
_cell.angle_beta   90.00
_cell.angle_gamma   90.00
#
_symmetry.space_group_name_H-M   'P 1'
#
loop_
_entity.id
_entity.type
_entity.pdbx_description
1 polymer ?
#
loop_
_entity_poly.entity_id
_entity_poly.type
_entity_poly.pdbx_seq_one_letter_code
_entity_poly.pdbx_strand_id
1 'polypeptide(L)'
;MNASLISGLAALSGAIIGGLTSLLASLLTQRTRARALWLTQDKIGRQDVYREFIEEGSKCYVDALQHDKVDIPEMIILYAKIGQMRIFSSAKVIAIADQIALKILDIYLQPNKSLPDLMEMVRSKSFDLLRDFSEACHEEFESLRAQQF
;
A
#
# COMPACT_ATOMS: atom_id res chain seq x y z
N MET A 1 1.19 -65.20 -27.03
CA MET A 1 1.31 -63.88 -27.70
C MET A 1 0.58 -62.75 -26.98
N ASN A 2 -0.15 -62.95 -25.87
CA ASN A 2 -0.98 -61.92 -25.29
C ASN A 2 -0.43 -61.21 -24.05
N ALA A 3 0.63 -61.75 -23.41
CA ALA A 3 1.20 -61.14 -22.18
C ALA A 3 2.00 -59.86 -22.46
N SER A 4 2.70 -59.76 -23.57
CA SER A 4 3.47 -58.60 -23.98
C SER A 4 2.58 -57.40 -24.38
N LEU A 5 1.42 -57.66 -24.97
CA LEU A 5 0.44 -56.60 -25.32
C LEU A 5 -0.27 -56.04 -24.09
N ILE A 6 -0.58 -56.88 -23.12
CA ILE A 6 -1.21 -56.45 -21.85
C ILE A 6 -0.24 -55.60 -21.04
N SER A 7 1.03 -55.97 -20.98
CA SER A 7 2.08 -55.23 -20.35
C SER A 7 2.34 -53.85 -20.98
N GLY A 8 2.30 -53.78 -22.32
CA GLY A 8 2.41 -52.51 -23.06
C GLY A 8 1.25 -51.56 -22.85
N LEU A 9 0.01 -52.09 -22.84
CA LEU A 9 -1.18 -51.29 -22.55
C LEU A 9 -1.23 -50.76 -21.11
N ALA A 10 -0.81 -51.55 -20.14
CA ALA A 10 -0.71 -51.12 -18.75
C ALA A 10 0.34 -49.99 -18.54
N ALA A 11 1.48 -50.07 -19.22
CA ALA A 11 2.49 -49.05 -19.20
C ALA A 11 2.03 -47.73 -19.85
N LEU A 12 1.32 -47.78 -20.97
CA LEU A 12 0.75 -46.62 -21.66
C LEU A 12 -0.32 -45.92 -20.82
N SER A 13 -1.23 -46.68 -20.21
CA SER A 13 -2.27 -46.10 -19.35
C SER A 13 -1.70 -45.41 -18.10
N GLY A 14 -0.65 -45.97 -17.48
CA GLY A 14 0.05 -45.35 -16.35
C GLY A 14 0.74 -44.04 -16.73
N ALA A 15 1.35 -43.96 -17.93
CA ALA A 15 2.02 -42.75 -18.39
C ALA A 15 1.02 -41.62 -18.71
N ILE A 16 -0.15 -41.92 -19.24
CA ILE A 16 -1.20 -40.93 -19.54
C ILE A 16 -1.78 -40.35 -18.23
N ILE A 17 -2.10 -41.20 -17.26
CA ILE A 17 -2.65 -40.76 -15.97
C ILE A 17 -1.59 -39.95 -15.19
N GLY A 18 -0.35 -40.39 -15.15
CA GLY A 18 0.73 -39.69 -14.50
C GLY A 18 1.07 -38.35 -15.17
N GLY A 19 1.04 -38.28 -16.47
CA GLY A 19 1.26 -37.06 -17.24
C GLY A 19 0.18 -36.00 -17.02
N LEU A 20 -1.11 -36.40 -17.01
CA LEU A 20 -2.24 -35.51 -16.79
C LEU A 20 -2.26 -34.95 -15.35
N THR A 21 -1.98 -35.78 -14.35
CA THR A 21 -1.90 -35.32 -12.95
C THR A 21 -0.74 -34.33 -12.73
N SER A 22 0.43 -34.57 -13.34
CA SER A 22 1.56 -33.65 -13.23
C SER A 22 1.31 -32.31 -13.95
N LEU A 23 0.64 -32.32 -15.09
CA LEU A 23 0.23 -31.11 -15.80
C LEU A 23 -0.80 -30.28 -15.01
N LEU A 24 -1.81 -30.93 -14.45
CA LEU A 24 -2.80 -30.25 -13.59
C LEU A 24 -2.15 -29.67 -12.34
N ALA A 25 -1.28 -30.41 -11.67
CA ALA A 25 -0.54 -29.91 -10.51
C ALA A 25 0.37 -28.73 -10.88
N SER A 26 1.03 -28.78 -12.03
CA SER A 26 1.86 -27.69 -12.54
C SER A 26 1.04 -26.43 -12.83
N LEU A 27 -0.10 -26.56 -13.49
CA LEU A 27 -1.00 -25.44 -13.81
C LEU A 27 -1.57 -24.78 -12.54
N LEU A 28 -1.97 -25.57 -11.56
CA LEU A 28 -2.47 -25.07 -10.29
C LEU A 28 -1.36 -24.34 -9.51
N THR A 29 -0.15 -24.91 -9.49
CA THR A 29 1.00 -24.28 -8.82
C THR A 29 1.42 -22.99 -9.51
N GLN A 30 1.39 -22.92 -10.82
CA GLN A 30 1.70 -21.70 -11.57
C GLN A 30 0.67 -20.59 -11.30
N ARG A 31 -0.63 -20.92 -11.23
CA ARG A 31 -1.68 -19.94 -10.91
C ARG A 31 -1.56 -19.39 -9.50
N THR A 32 -1.24 -20.23 -8.52
CA THR A 32 -1.03 -19.78 -7.14
C THR A 32 0.22 -18.92 -7.00
N ARG A 33 1.32 -19.28 -7.66
CA ARG A 33 2.54 -18.48 -7.70
C ARG A 33 2.34 -17.12 -8.36
N ALA A 34 1.66 -17.08 -9.51
CA ALA A 34 1.34 -15.82 -10.19
C ALA A 34 0.51 -14.90 -9.30
N ARG A 35 -0.54 -15.42 -8.65
CA ARG A 35 -1.34 -14.62 -7.70
C ARG A 35 -0.52 -14.09 -6.53
N ALA A 36 0.34 -14.91 -5.95
CA ALA A 36 1.21 -14.51 -4.85
C ALA A 36 2.17 -13.38 -5.26
N LEU A 37 2.74 -13.45 -6.46
CA LEU A 37 3.62 -12.39 -6.99
C LEU A 37 2.87 -11.09 -7.23
N TRP A 38 1.68 -11.13 -7.82
CA TRP A 38 0.85 -9.94 -8.03
C TRP A 38 0.48 -9.25 -6.72
N LEU A 39 0.06 -10.02 -5.70
CA LEU A 39 -0.29 -9.49 -4.38
C LEU A 39 0.92 -8.86 -3.67
N THR A 40 2.10 -9.46 -3.81
CA THR A 40 3.33 -8.93 -3.24
C THR A 40 3.74 -7.62 -3.92
N GLN A 41 3.63 -7.56 -5.24
CA GLN A 41 3.97 -6.37 -6.01
C GLN A 41 2.99 -5.21 -5.76
N ASP A 42 1.69 -5.49 -5.66
CA ASP A 42 0.68 -4.51 -5.28
C ASP A 42 0.94 -3.93 -3.87
N LYS A 43 1.28 -4.79 -2.92
CA LYS A 43 1.63 -4.37 -1.56
C LYS A 43 2.85 -3.44 -1.51
N ILE A 44 3.90 -3.77 -2.26
CA ILE A 44 5.12 -2.95 -2.32
C ILE A 44 4.79 -1.59 -2.93
N GLY A 45 4.06 -1.55 -4.04
CA GLY A 45 3.64 -0.31 -4.69
C GLY A 45 2.82 0.60 -3.77
N ARG A 46 1.90 0.04 -2.97
CA ARG A 46 1.14 0.79 -1.96
C ARG A 46 2.04 1.36 -0.88
N GLN A 47 2.96 0.55 -0.34
CA GLN A 47 3.91 1.00 0.69
C GLN A 47 4.78 2.15 0.21
N ASP A 48 5.23 2.12 -1.03
CA ASP A 48 6.03 3.19 -1.63
C ASP A 48 5.24 4.50 -1.71
N VAL A 49 4.00 4.47 -2.21
CA VAL A 49 3.16 5.68 -2.30
C VAL A 49 2.81 6.24 -0.91
N TYR A 50 2.55 5.38 0.08
CA TYR A 50 2.27 5.85 1.46
C TYR A 50 3.50 6.49 2.10
N ARG A 51 4.69 5.90 1.90
CA ARG A 51 5.95 6.49 2.36
C ARG A 51 6.20 7.84 1.71
N GLU A 52 6.06 7.94 0.39
CA GLU A 52 6.22 9.18 -0.35
C GLU A 52 5.22 10.26 0.11
N PHE A 53 3.97 9.90 0.40
CA PHE A 53 2.98 10.82 0.96
C PHE A 53 3.41 11.33 2.35
N ILE A 54 3.92 10.45 3.22
CA ILE A 54 4.44 10.83 4.54
C ILE A 54 5.63 11.81 4.40
N GLU A 55 6.54 11.54 3.48
CA GLU A 55 7.71 12.39 3.22
C GLU A 55 7.29 13.78 2.72
N GLU A 56 6.43 13.85 1.72
CA GLU A 56 5.95 15.13 1.16
C GLU A 56 5.04 15.87 2.15
N GLY A 57 4.16 15.16 2.86
CA GLY A 57 3.33 15.74 3.92
C GLY A 57 4.16 16.33 5.06
N SER A 58 5.25 15.65 5.43
CA SER A 58 6.19 16.16 6.44
C SER A 58 6.91 17.43 5.98
N LYS A 59 7.35 17.50 4.72
CA LYS A 59 7.99 18.69 4.15
C LYS A 59 7.02 19.87 4.14
N CYS A 60 5.82 19.69 3.56
CA CYS A 60 4.79 20.72 3.55
C CYS A 60 4.42 21.19 4.96
N TYR A 61 4.36 20.27 5.93
CA TYR A 61 4.05 20.60 7.32
C TYR A 61 5.14 21.47 7.98
N VAL A 62 6.40 21.09 7.78
CA VAL A 62 7.55 21.88 8.30
C VAL A 62 7.58 23.27 7.65
N ASP A 63 7.36 23.35 6.34
CA ASP A 63 7.30 24.61 5.63
C ASP A 63 6.15 25.50 6.14
N ALA A 64 4.96 24.93 6.32
CA ALA A 64 3.80 25.65 6.86
C ALA A 64 4.00 26.18 8.30
N LEU A 65 4.84 25.54 9.12
CA LEU A 65 5.18 26.04 10.47
C LEU A 65 6.15 27.22 10.46
N GLN A 66 6.95 27.37 9.38
CA GLN A 66 8.02 28.36 9.27
C GLN A 66 7.68 29.53 8.37
N HIS A 67 6.80 29.33 7.41
CA HIS A 67 6.43 30.30 6.38
C HIS A 67 4.93 30.54 6.33
N ASP A 68 4.56 31.78 6.05
CA ASP A 68 3.17 32.22 5.87
C ASP A 68 2.71 32.18 4.39
N LYS A 69 3.59 31.72 3.48
CA LYS A 69 3.31 31.57 2.06
C LYS A 69 3.36 30.10 1.67
N VAL A 70 2.26 29.64 1.09
CA VAL A 70 2.13 28.26 0.60
C VAL A 70 3.12 28.03 -0.54
N ASP A 71 3.94 26.98 -0.44
CA ASP A 71 4.67 26.44 -1.58
C ASP A 71 3.70 25.65 -2.45
N ILE A 72 3.16 26.31 -3.49
CA ILE A 72 2.18 25.72 -4.40
C ILE A 72 2.72 24.47 -5.10
N PRO A 73 3.94 24.43 -5.65
CA PRO A 73 4.55 23.23 -6.20
C PRO A 73 4.54 22.02 -5.25
N GLU A 74 4.97 22.18 -4.01
CA GLU A 74 4.99 21.10 -3.02
C GLU A 74 3.58 20.62 -2.68
N MET A 75 2.63 21.53 -2.53
CA MET A 75 1.22 21.18 -2.32
C MET A 75 0.63 20.40 -3.49
N ILE A 76 0.97 20.75 -4.73
CA ILE A 76 0.53 19.98 -5.91
C ILE A 76 1.10 18.56 -5.87
N ILE A 77 2.38 18.38 -5.48
CA ILE A 77 3.01 17.07 -5.34
C ILE A 77 2.27 16.24 -4.28
N LEU A 78 1.96 16.84 -3.13
CA LEU A 78 1.21 16.17 -2.06
C LEU A 78 -0.17 15.69 -2.55
N TYR A 79 -0.93 16.54 -3.24
CA TYR A 79 -2.22 16.17 -3.83
C TYR A 79 -2.09 15.12 -4.93
N ALA A 80 -0.99 15.12 -5.70
CA ALA A 80 -0.72 14.06 -6.68
C ALA A 80 -0.56 12.69 -6.01
N LYS A 81 0.08 12.62 -4.81
CA LYS A 81 0.16 11.38 -4.03
C LYS A 81 -1.21 10.91 -3.55
N ILE A 82 -2.06 11.81 -3.10
CA ILE A 82 -3.46 11.47 -2.77
C ILE A 82 -4.19 10.93 -4.02
N GLY A 83 -3.98 11.56 -5.18
CA GLY A 83 -4.51 11.08 -6.46
C GLY A 83 -4.07 9.65 -6.79
N GLN A 84 -2.80 9.32 -6.57
CA GLN A 84 -2.28 7.96 -6.74
C GLN A 84 -2.95 6.98 -5.76
N MET A 85 -3.08 7.34 -4.50
CA MET A 85 -3.75 6.51 -3.49
C MET A 85 -5.20 6.20 -3.82
N ARG A 86 -5.93 7.12 -4.47
CA ARG A 86 -7.33 6.91 -4.88
C ARG A 86 -7.53 5.72 -5.84
N ILE A 87 -6.46 5.24 -6.48
CA ILE A 87 -6.52 4.09 -7.40
C ILE A 87 -6.63 2.77 -6.65
N PHE A 88 -6.06 2.67 -5.45
CA PHE A 88 -5.87 1.38 -4.78
C PHE A 88 -6.12 1.39 -3.25
N SER A 89 -6.21 2.56 -2.62
CA SER A 89 -6.38 2.67 -1.17
C SER A 89 -7.83 2.67 -0.74
N SER A 90 -8.08 2.30 0.51
CA SER A 90 -9.41 2.39 1.12
C SER A 90 -9.89 3.83 1.26
N ALA A 91 -11.21 4.01 1.29
CA ALA A 91 -11.82 5.33 1.51
C ALA A 91 -11.36 5.98 2.83
N LYS A 92 -11.07 5.17 3.86
CA LYS A 92 -10.55 5.65 5.15
C LYS A 92 -9.18 6.30 5.00
N VAL A 93 -8.24 5.64 4.32
CA VAL A 93 -6.88 6.17 4.09
C VAL A 93 -6.94 7.47 3.29
N ILE A 94 -7.74 7.51 2.23
CA ILE A 94 -7.91 8.70 1.39
C ILE A 94 -8.50 9.87 2.19
N ALA A 95 -9.56 9.62 2.98
CA ALA A 95 -10.18 10.66 3.79
C ALA A 95 -9.22 11.29 4.80
N ILE A 96 -8.37 10.48 5.43
CA ILE A 96 -7.35 10.98 6.37
C ILE A 96 -6.26 11.75 5.62
N ALA A 97 -5.82 11.30 4.46
CA ALA A 97 -4.85 12.01 3.64
C ALA A 97 -5.37 13.39 3.18
N ASP A 98 -6.63 13.46 2.74
CA ASP A 98 -7.30 14.72 2.40
C ASP A 98 -7.38 15.67 3.62
N GLN A 99 -7.70 15.15 4.81
CA GLN A 99 -7.72 15.92 6.05
C GLN A 99 -6.33 16.48 6.43
N ILE A 100 -5.27 15.71 6.23
CA ILE A 100 -3.90 16.16 6.48
C ILE A 100 -3.55 17.32 5.54
N ALA A 101 -3.84 17.21 4.25
CA ALA A 101 -3.58 18.28 3.30
C ALA A 101 -4.34 19.57 3.68
N LEU A 102 -5.60 19.46 4.10
CA LEU A 102 -6.39 20.60 4.59
C LEU A 102 -5.80 21.21 5.86
N LYS A 103 -5.36 20.38 6.82
CA LYS A 103 -4.72 20.88 8.06
C LYS A 103 -3.42 21.62 7.77
N ILE A 104 -2.62 21.15 6.80
CA ILE A 104 -1.41 21.85 6.37
C ILE A 104 -1.76 23.22 5.81
N LEU A 105 -2.78 23.31 4.96
CA LEU A 105 -3.26 24.59 4.44
C LEU A 105 -3.77 25.54 5.55
N ASP A 106 -4.49 25.01 6.53
CA ASP A 106 -4.95 25.80 7.68
C ASP A 106 -3.78 26.36 8.51
N ILE A 107 -2.68 25.62 8.60
CA ILE A 107 -1.48 26.07 9.30
C ILE A 107 -0.81 27.25 8.57
N TYR A 108 -0.74 27.23 7.24
CA TYR A 108 -0.25 28.37 6.46
C TYR A 108 -1.08 29.65 6.66
N LEU A 109 -2.36 29.52 7.00
CA LEU A 109 -3.23 30.68 7.29
C LEU A 109 -3.06 31.21 8.71
N GLN A 110 -2.30 30.52 9.57
CA GLN A 110 -2.02 30.94 10.94
C GLN A 110 -0.67 31.69 11.01
N PRO A 111 -0.45 32.56 12.00
CA PRO A 111 0.86 33.16 12.20
C PRO A 111 1.92 32.10 12.48
N ASN A 112 3.16 32.37 12.05
CA ASN A 112 4.29 31.48 12.26
C ASN A 112 4.44 31.08 13.74
N LYS A 113 4.69 29.81 13.99
CA LYS A 113 4.77 29.27 15.34
C LYS A 113 6.07 29.67 16.00
N SER A 114 5.98 30.18 17.23
CA SER A 114 7.16 30.43 18.07
C SER A 114 7.67 29.12 18.68
N LEU A 115 8.92 29.15 19.17
CA LEU A 115 9.50 27.98 19.84
C LEU A 115 8.67 27.47 21.04
N PRO A 116 8.11 28.34 21.91
CA PRO A 116 7.18 27.90 22.96
C PRO A 116 5.93 27.19 22.41
N ASP A 117 5.32 27.69 21.31
CA ASP A 117 4.15 27.09 20.67
C ASP A 117 4.47 25.68 20.17
N LEU A 118 5.63 25.51 19.53
CA LEU A 118 6.09 24.20 19.06
C LEU A 118 6.30 23.22 20.22
N MET A 119 6.85 23.68 21.35
CA MET A 119 7.01 22.83 22.53
C MET A 119 5.67 22.40 23.12
N GLU A 120 4.67 23.27 23.12
CA GLU A 120 3.31 22.93 23.54
C GLU A 120 2.65 21.93 22.60
N MET A 121 2.81 22.10 21.29
CA MET A 121 2.32 21.14 20.28
C MET A 121 2.92 19.75 20.47
N VAL A 122 4.22 19.65 20.80
CA VAL A 122 4.87 18.36 21.10
C VAL A 122 4.28 17.73 22.37
N ARG A 123 4.07 18.52 23.43
CA ARG A 123 3.49 18.03 24.69
C ARG A 123 2.05 17.56 24.54
N SER A 124 1.25 18.26 23.75
CA SER A 124 -0.16 17.92 23.47
C SER A 124 -0.34 16.81 22.45
N LYS A 125 0.78 16.26 21.89
CA LYS A 125 0.78 15.29 20.77
C LYS A 125 0.10 15.79 19.50
N SER A 126 -0.22 17.08 19.40
CA SER A 126 -0.79 17.69 18.20
C SER A 126 0.27 17.90 17.10
N PHE A 127 1.54 17.69 17.41
CA PHE A 127 2.66 17.78 16.47
C PHE A 127 2.66 16.62 15.46
N ASP A 128 2.14 15.44 15.87
CA ASP A 128 2.13 14.23 15.02
C ASP A 128 0.91 14.20 14.11
N LEU A 129 0.97 15.03 13.06
CA LEU A 129 -0.10 15.17 12.08
C LEU A 129 -0.35 13.88 11.26
N LEU A 130 0.69 13.05 11.09
CA LEU A 130 0.68 11.87 10.21
C LEU A 130 0.35 10.56 10.92
N ARG A 131 0.14 10.61 12.24
CA ARG A 131 -0.13 9.43 13.05
C ARG A 131 -1.37 8.67 12.60
N ASP A 132 -2.50 9.38 12.48
CA ASP A 132 -3.77 8.77 12.11
C ASP A 132 -3.71 8.14 10.71
N PHE A 133 -2.92 8.73 9.81
CA PHE A 133 -2.66 8.18 8.49
C PHE A 133 -1.87 6.87 8.57
N SER A 134 -0.80 6.85 9.36
CA SER A 134 0.01 5.65 9.56
C SER A 134 -0.80 4.50 10.18
N GLU A 135 -1.66 4.80 11.15
CA GLU A 135 -2.58 3.84 11.76
C GLU A 135 -3.59 3.30 10.73
N ALA A 136 -4.20 4.16 9.92
CA ALA A 136 -5.13 3.75 8.87
C ALA A 136 -4.47 2.87 7.79
N CYS A 137 -3.25 3.19 7.39
CA CYS A 137 -2.48 2.35 6.47
C CYS A 137 -2.17 0.98 7.08
N HIS A 138 -1.82 0.94 8.36
CA HIS A 138 -1.58 -0.32 9.07
C HIS A 138 -2.83 -1.21 9.10
N GLU A 139 -3.98 -0.64 9.48
CA GLU A 139 -5.26 -1.35 9.48
C GLU A 139 -5.63 -1.88 8.09
N GLU A 140 -5.40 -1.10 7.04
CA GLU A 140 -5.64 -1.54 5.66
C GLU A 140 -4.77 -2.74 5.30
N PHE A 141 -3.47 -2.73 5.64
CA PHE A 141 -2.59 -3.87 5.38
C PHE A 141 -2.98 -5.12 6.18
N GLU A 142 -3.44 -4.97 7.42
CA GLU A 142 -3.94 -6.11 8.21
C GLU A 142 -5.24 -6.69 7.61
N SER A 143 -6.16 -5.83 7.14
CA SER A 143 -7.39 -6.27 6.49
C SER A 143 -7.12 -7.04 5.18
N LEU A 144 -6.16 -6.57 4.37
CA LEU A 144 -5.74 -7.25 3.15
C LEU A 144 -5.06 -8.59 3.44
N ARG A 145 -4.32 -8.69 4.54
CA ARG A 145 -3.71 -9.95 4.99
C ARG A 145 -4.78 -10.95 5.44
N ALA A 146 -5.79 -10.50 6.17
CA ALA A 146 -6.88 -11.36 6.66
C ALA A 146 -7.74 -11.94 5.51
N GLN A 147 -7.84 -11.26 4.37
CA GLN A 147 -8.58 -11.74 3.20
C GLN A 147 -7.83 -12.82 2.39
N GLN A 148 -6.58 -13.12 2.73
CA GLN A 148 -5.74 -14.09 2.03
C GLN A 148 -5.85 -15.51 2.63
N PHE A 149 -6.52 -15.68 3.75
CA PHE A 149 -6.78 -16.96 4.44
C PHE A 149 -8.25 -17.32 4.40
#